data_4a0568a597f048a9c3e96630b4b9db92
#
_entry.id   4a0568a597f048a9c3e96630b4b9db92
#
_cell.length_a   1.000
_cell.length_b   1.000
_cell.length_c   1.000
_cell.angle_alpha   90.00
_cell.angle_beta   90.00
_cell.angle_gamma   90.00
#
_symmetry.space_group_name_H-M   'P 1'
#
loop_
_entity.id
_entity.type
_entity.pdbx_description
1 polymer ?
#
loop_
_entity_poly.entity_id
_entity_poly.type
_entity_poly.pdbx_seq_one_letter_code
_entity_poly.pdbx_strand_id
1 'polypeptide(L)'
;RLPHKPWKIAVVYTFSSLFLLAACLGGLLYILHYNHQLDLRNQYIMTFDKYADVPHVDLLVNDISVTPQGHRLAGKSTVKVANNNAKPLDKIIFYLNPELTVTSVEMAGKNLPFRRDHQVIEVDQPIQQQEELTLTINYEGKISENICYTDVLTEDYLDTKVPQVFWRFGKRYAWLSNTFTLLTPECIWYPVTIAPVNPGAPYNVRKNFTDYTLTVHYEGDKTVLSQGKSKIDGSVITFTNTSALPGISLTIADYDKKALRVDSTDYEIYYFKGHDYFSKYFEPLSDTLPGVIREVKNSLEIEKDRDYPFGKFVLAETPVQFATYARNWKGYTEYVMPEILFVPERGISLGQDFEAERRRMNEWGRHGGPMDETEQNISLFNRFVSSLTSENSQNGWNPDNKLINKSNITPMLFGHT
;
A
#
# COMPACT_ATOMS: atom_id res chain seq x y z
N ARG A 1 31.32 20.35 37.81
CA ARG A 1 32.34 19.98 38.83
C ARG A 1 32.16 18.52 39.16
N LEU A 2 33.19 17.66 38.99
CA LEU A 2 33.19 16.25 39.44
C LEU A 2 33.05 16.16 40.93
N PRO A 3 32.34 15.19 41.45
CA PRO A 3 32.11 15.06 42.88
C PRO A 3 33.45 14.81 43.62
N HIS A 4 33.76 15.60 44.65
CA HIS A 4 35.03 15.58 45.40
C HIS A 4 35.27 14.34 46.25
N LYS A 5 34.31 13.36 46.33
CA LYS A 5 34.50 12.10 47.12
C LYS A 5 34.92 11.00 46.16
N PRO A 6 36.03 10.26 46.44
CA PRO A 6 36.55 9.23 45.51
C PRO A 6 35.55 8.13 45.18
N TRP A 7 34.69 7.73 46.10
CA TRP A 7 33.66 6.76 45.83
C TRP A 7 32.58 7.23 44.82
N LYS A 8 32.25 8.53 44.84
CA LYS A 8 31.32 9.12 43.88
C LYS A 8 31.92 9.16 42.48
N ILE A 9 33.22 9.40 42.40
CA ILE A 9 33.96 9.35 41.14
C ILE A 9 33.95 7.90 40.58
N ALA A 10 34.26 6.92 41.42
CA ALA A 10 34.21 5.51 41.05
C ALA A 10 32.80 5.10 40.53
N VAL A 11 31.74 5.49 41.24
CA VAL A 11 30.35 5.24 40.81
C VAL A 11 30.06 5.85 39.43
N VAL A 12 30.46 7.11 39.20
CA VAL A 12 30.24 7.76 37.89
C VAL A 12 30.97 6.99 36.79
N TYR A 13 32.24 6.65 36.99
CA TYR A 13 32.98 5.88 35.98
C TYR A 13 32.38 4.49 35.72
N THR A 14 31.93 3.80 36.76
CA THR A 14 31.27 2.48 36.62
C THR A 14 29.99 2.61 35.78
N PHE A 15 29.11 3.57 36.10
CA PHE A 15 27.89 3.81 35.30
C PHE A 15 28.19 4.24 33.87
N SER A 16 29.17 5.12 33.68
CA SER A 16 29.58 5.53 32.33
C SER A 16 30.13 4.36 31.50
N SER A 17 30.94 3.51 32.13
CA SER A 17 31.48 2.31 31.47
C SER A 17 30.37 1.29 31.14
N LEU A 18 29.40 1.08 32.03
CA LEU A 18 28.25 0.21 31.79
C LEU A 18 27.37 0.77 30.64
N PHE A 19 27.14 2.08 30.64
CA PHE A 19 26.39 2.72 29.58
C PHE A 19 27.09 2.59 28.22
N LEU A 20 28.41 2.83 28.19
CA LEU A 20 29.20 2.64 26.97
C LEU A 20 29.16 1.19 26.48
N LEU A 21 29.31 0.23 27.39
CA LEU A 21 29.24 -1.20 27.06
C LEU A 21 27.86 -1.55 26.48
N ALA A 22 26.78 -1.07 27.12
CA ALA A 22 25.42 -1.28 26.63
C ALA A 22 25.20 -0.67 25.24
N ALA A 23 25.73 0.54 24.99
CA ALA A 23 25.67 1.21 23.70
C ALA A 23 26.44 0.43 22.61
N CYS A 24 27.66 -0.05 22.94
CA CYS A 24 28.45 -0.89 22.01
C CYS A 24 27.75 -2.22 21.71
N LEU A 25 27.18 -2.87 22.73
CA LEU A 25 26.45 -4.12 22.55
C LEU A 25 25.19 -3.89 21.70
N GLY A 26 24.44 -2.83 21.99
CA GLY A 26 23.27 -2.45 21.18
C GLY A 26 23.63 -2.16 19.73
N GLY A 27 24.72 -1.43 19.49
CA GLY A 27 25.25 -1.19 18.15
C GLY A 27 25.64 -2.48 17.42
N LEU A 28 26.33 -3.40 18.12
CA LEU A 28 26.70 -4.69 17.55
C LEU A 28 25.47 -5.53 17.19
N LEU A 29 24.48 -5.63 18.10
CA LEU A 29 23.24 -6.36 17.84
C LEU A 29 22.47 -5.77 16.67
N TYR A 30 22.45 -4.44 16.54
CA TYR A 30 21.85 -3.76 15.40
C TYR A 30 22.54 -4.12 14.07
N ILE A 31 23.86 -4.08 14.02
CA ILE A 31 24.65 -4.44 12.84
C ILE A 31 24.40 -5.91 12.45
N LEU A 32 24.42 -6.82 13.42
CA LEU A 32 24.17 -8.24 13.18
C LEU A 32 22.75 -8.46 12.63
N HIS A 33 21.77 -7.80 13.24
CA HIS A 33 20.38 -7.85 12.75
C HIS A 33 20.25 -7.29 11.33
N TYR A 34 20.86 -6.14 11.05
CA TYR A 34 20.82 -5.50 9.74
C TYR A 34 21.45 -6.41 8.67
N ASN A 35 22.63 -6.96 8.92
CA ASN A 35 23.28 -7.86 7.98
C ASN A 35 22.43 -9.13 7.74
N HIS A 36 21.84 -9.68 8.79
CA HIS A 36 20.93 -10.82 8.65
C HIS A 36 19.72 -10.50 7.76
N GLN A 37 19.13 -9.31 7.88
CA GLN A 37 18.03 -8.89 7.01
C GLN A 37 18.45 -8.74 5.55
N LEU A 38 19.65 -8.24 5.28
CA LEU A 38 20.21 -8.17 3.93
C LEU A 38 20.46 -9.57 3.35
N ASP A 39 21.01 -10.49 4.15
CA ASP A 39 21.25 -11.88 3.73
C ASP A 39 19.93 -12.58 3.38
N LEU A 40 18.88 -12.40 4.20
CA LEU A 40 17.55 -12.92 3.89
C LEU A 40 17.01 -12.36 2.57
N ARG A 41 17.12 -11.05 2.35
CA ARG A 41 16.71 -10.45 1.08
C ARG A 41 17.44 -11.04 -0.10
N ASN A 42 18.77 -11.21 -0.02
CA ASN A 42 19.55 -11.84 -1.07
C ASN A 42 19.10 -13.28 -1.37
N GLN A 43 18.75 -14.06 -0.34
CA GLN A 43 18.18 -15.40 -0.51
C GLN A 43 16.83 -15.35 -1.24
N TYR A 44 15.99 -14.37 -0.94
CA TYR A 44 14.69 -14.20 -1.63
C TYR A 44 14.88 -13.79 -3.10
N ILE A 45 15.88 -12.96 -3.42
CA ILE A 45 16.25 -12.60 -4.79
C ILE A 45 16.74 -13.85 -5.54
N MET A 46 17.66 -14.63 -4.96
CA MET A 46 18.12 -15.88 -5.57
C MET A 46 16.99 -16.88 -5.80
N THR A 47 16.02 -16.94 -4.88
CA THR A 47 14.84 -17.80 -5.06
C THR A 47 13.93 -17.25 -6.16
N PHE A 48 13.74 -15.94 -6.24
CA PHE A 48 12.99 -15.31 -7.34
C PHE A 48 13.61 -15.67 -8.70
N ASP A 49 14.91 -15.47 -8.87
CA ASP A 49 15.64 -15.79 -10.11
C ASP A 49 15.55 -17.27 -10.48
N LYS A 50 15.62 -18.16 -9.48
CA LYS A 50 15.50 -19.61 -9.69
C LYS A 50 14.16 -20.02 -10.30
N TYR A 51 13.08 -19.30 -9.98
CA TYR A 51 11.72 -19.61 -10.44
C TYR A 51 11.23 -18.65 -11.53
N ALA A 52 12.02 -17.71 -11.99
CA ALA A 52 11.62 -16.68 -12.95
C ALA A 52 11.10 -17.25 -14.28
N ASP A 53 11.73 -18.32 -14.78
CA ASP A 53 11.37 -18.96 -16.05
C ASP A 53 10.43 -20.16 -15.88
N VAL A 54 9.98 -20.46 -14.66
CA VAL A 54 9.07 -21.60 -14.44
C VAL A 54 7.67 -21.20 -14.91
N PRO A 55 6.99 -22.03 -15.73
CA PRO A 55 5.64 -21.74 -16.17
C PRO A 55 4.67 -21.65 -14.99
N HIS A 56 3.82 -20.63 -15.00
CA HIS A 56 2.81 -20.39 -13.95
C HIS A 56 1.42 -20.75 -14.44
N VAL A 57 0.53 -21.07 -13.50
CA VAL A 57 -0.91 -21.11 -13.73
C VAL A 57 -1.50 -19.71 -13.58
N ASP A 58 -2.62 -19.43 -14.21
CA ASP A 58 -3.38 -18.21 -13.99
C ASP A 58 -4.22 -18.37 -12.70
N LEU A 59 -4.21 -17.35 -11.87
CA LEU A 59 -5.04 -17.25 -10.67
C LEU A 59 -6.35 -16.54 -11.04
N LEU A 60 -7.44 -17.32 -11.10
CA LEU A 60 -8.75 -16.81 -11.52
C LEU A 60 -9.55 -16.24 -10.35
N VAL A 61 -9.57 -16.95 -9.22
CA VAL A 61 -10.32 -16.58 -8.02
C VAL A 61 -9.44 -16.77 -6.80
N ASN A 62 -9.52 -15.86 -5.83
CA ASN A 62 -8.89 -16.01 -4.53
C ASN A 62 -9.86 -15.54 -3.43
N ASP A 63 -10.46 -16.50 -2.73
CA ASP A 63 -11.29 -16.26 -1.55
C ASP A 63 -10.40 -16.33 -0.31
N ILE A 64 -10.10 -15.18 0.25
CA ILE A 64 -9.15 -15.00 1.34
C ILE A 64 -9.92 -14.77 2.65
N SER A 65 -9.60 -15.54 3.68
CA SER A 65 -10.09 -15.32 5.04
C SER A 65 -8.90 -15.14 5.97
N VAL A 66 -8.84 -14.02 6.70
CA VAL A 66 -7.70 -13.70 7.57
C VAL A 66 -8.14 -13.23 8.95
N THR A 67 -7.29 -13.51 9.92
CA THR A 67 -7.42 -13.05 11.31
C THR A 67 -6.10 -12.39 11.72
N PRO A 68 -6.02 -11.04 11.70
CA PRO A 68 -4.87 -10.31 12.23
C PRO A 68 -4.83 -10.41 13.77
N GLN A 69 -3.66 -10.74 14.32
CA GLN A 69 -3.45 -10.87 15.77
C GLN A 69 -2.10 -10.26 16.18
N GLY A 70 -2.11 -9.01 16.59
CA GLY A 70 -0.87 -8.31 16.94
C GLY A 70 0.07 -8.22 15.73
N HIS A 71 1.23 -8.89 15.84
CA HIS A 71 2.22 -8.96 14.76
C HIS A 71 2.14 -10.26 13.94
N ARG A 72 1.07 -11.02 14.07
CA ARG A 72 0.86 -12.27 13.35
C ARG A 72 -0.44 -12.23 12.54
N LEU A 73 -0.45 -12.97 11.45
CA LEU A 73 -1.59 -13.18 10.59
C LEU A 73 -1.86 -14.68 10.49
N ALA A 74 -3.08 -15.10 10.75
CA ALA A 74 -3.55 -16.41 10.35
C ALA A 74 -4.45 -16.24 9.12
N GLY A 75 -4.27 -17.08 8.11
CA GLY A 75 -4.98 -16.96 6.85
C GLY A 75 -5.33 -18.31 6.22
N LYS A 76 -6.41 -18.26 5.45
CA LYS A 76 -6.87 -19.33 4.58
C LYS A 76 -7.22 -18.72 3.24
N SER A 77 -6.66 -19.25 2.17
CA SER A 77 -7.01 -18.86 0.79
C SER A 77 -7.57 -20.06 0.03
N THR A 78 -8.78 -19.93 -0.52
CA THR A 78 -9.31 -20.87 -1.49
C THR A 78 -9.10 -20.28 -2.87
N VAL A 79 -8.20 -20.89 -3.63
CA VAL A 79 -7.74 -20.39 -4.92
C VAL A 79 -8.26 -21.26 -6.06
N LYS A 80 -8.76 -20.63 -7.11
CA LYS A 80 -9.08 -21.30 -8.37
C LYS A 80 -8.01 -20.90 -9.38
N VAL A 81 -7.33 -21.89 -9.93
CA VAL A 81 -6.24 -21.71 -10.91
C VAL A 81 -6.55 -22.40 -12.23
N ALA A 82 -6.01 -21.90 -13.33
CA ALA A 82 -6.14 -22.48 -14.66
C ALA A 82 -4.76 -22.63 -15.32
N ASN A 83 -4.54 -23.76 -16.00
CA ASN A 83 -3.36 -23.95 -16.83
C ASN A 83 -3.64 -23.52 -18.28
N ASN A 84 -3.40 -22.26 -18.60
CA ASN A 84 -3.50 -21.72 -19.96
C ASN A 84 -2.19 -21.86 -20.76
N ASN A 85 -1.19 -22.61 -20.24
CA ASN A 85 0.04 -22.90 -20.98
C ASN A 85 -0.25 -23.92 -22.08
N ALA A 86 0.65 -23.97 -23.09
CA ALA A 86 0.57 -24.89 -24.21
C ALA A 86 0.83 -26.38 -23.82
N LYS A 87 1.27 -26.63 -22.59
CA LYS A 87 1.62 -27.97 -22.10
C LYS A 87 1.07 -28.21 -20.68
N PRO A 88 0.86 -29.48 -20.30
CA PRO A 88 0.63 -29.84 -18.90
C PRO A 88 1.78 -29.37 -18.00
N LEU A 89 1.49 -29.09 -16.75
CA LEU A 89 2.45 -28.78 -15.71
C LEU A 89 2.46 -29.90 -14.67
N ASP A 90 3.64 -30.32 -14.25
CA ASP A 90 3.78 -31.39 -13.24
C ASP A 90 3.52 -30.87 -11.81
N LYS A 91 3.66 -29.57 -11.62
CA LYS A 91 3.54 -28.90 -10.32
C LYS A 91 2.83 -27.56 -10.48
N ILE A 92 2.21 -27.12 -9.40
CA ILE A 92 1.64 -25.77 -9.27
C ILE A 92 2.54 -24.95 -8.36
N ILE A 93 2.91 -23.75 -8.81
CA ILE A 93 3.77 -22.82 -8.05
C ILE A 93 2.92 -21.67 -7.52
N PHE A 94 3.04 -21.42 -6.21
CA PHE A 94 2.52 -20.22 -5.57
C PHE A 94 3.65 -19.44 -4.90
N TYR A 95 3.42 -18.15 -4.73
CA TYR A 95 4.25 -17.25 -3.93
C TYR A 95 3.46 -16.79 -2.71
N LEU A 96 4.12 -16.77 -1.55
CA LEU A 96 3.56 -16.33 -0.29
C LEU A 96 4.69 -15.76 0.56
N ASN A 97 4.42 -14.78 1.41
CA ASN A 97 5.41 -14.19 2.31
C ASN A 97 6.22 -15.27 3.03
N PRO A 98 7.55 -15.22 3.00
CA PRO A 98 8.39 -16.31 3.52
C PRO A 98 8.25 -16.52 5.02
N GLU A 99 7.83 -15.53 5.80
CA GLU A 99 7.57 -15.66 7.23
C GLU A 99 6.15 -16.14 7.58
N LEU A 100 5.31 -16.37 6.54
CA LEU A 100 4.04 -17.09 6.69
C LEU A 100 4.29 -18.59 6.47
N THR A 101 4.18 -19.36 7.52
CA THR A 101 4.29 -20.82 7.48
C THR A 101 3.03 -21.41 6.86
N VAL A 102 3.17 -22.19 5.79
CA VAL A 102 2.07 -22.96 5.22
C VAL A 102 1.83 -24.20 6.09
N THR A 103 0.63 -24.33 6.58
CA THR A 103 0.24 -25.46 7.48
C THR A 103 -0.39 -26.60 6.72
N SER A 104 -1.13 -26.32 5.63
CA SER A 104 -1.65 -27.33 4.71
C SER A 104 -1.93 -26.76 3.33
N VAL A 105 -1.87 -27.63 2.32
CA VAL A 105 -2.42 -27.41 0.98
C VAL A 105 -3.41 -28.53 0.70
N GLU A 106 -4.64 -28.20 0.36
CA GLU A 106 -5.72 -29.18 0.24
C GLU A 106 -6.42 -29.04 -1.11
N MET A 107 -6.87 -30.16 -1.66
CA MET A 107 -7.76 -30.22 -2.81
C MET A 107 -8.89 -31.22 -2.53
N ALA A 108 -10.13 -30.76 -2.66
CA ALA A 108 -11.33 -31.58 -2.36
C ALA A 108 -11.28 -32.25 -0.95
N GLY A 109 -10.74 -31.52 0.05
CA GLY A 109 -10.61 -31.98 1.44
C GLY A 109 -9.47 -32.99 1.68
N LYS A 110 -8.59 -33.22 0.71
CA LYS A 110 -7.41 -34.08 0.86
C LYS A 110 -6.14 -33.23 0.85
N ASN A 111 -5.24 -33.49 1.79
CA ASN A 111 -3.93 -32.86 1.83
C ASN A 111 -3.09 -33.26 0.61
N LEU A 112 -2.50 -32.27 -0.03
CA LEU A 112 -1.51 -32.43 -1.09
C LEU A 112 -0.11 -32.27 -0.52
N PRO A 113 0.87 -33.06 -1.02
CA PRO A 113 2.27 -32.82 -0.70
C PRO A 113 2.74 -31.52 -1.34
N PHE A 114 3.50 -30.75 -0.58
CA PHE A 114 4.11 -29.51 -1.05
C PHE A 114 5.50 -29.32 -0.46
N ARG A 115 6.32 -28.52 -1.13
CA ARG A 115 7.61 -28.09 -0.65
C ARG A 115 7.66 -26.57 -0.56
N ARG A 116 8.30 -26.06 0.48
CA ARG A 116 8.55 -24.63 0.67
C ARG A 116 9.99 -24.30 0.35
N ASP A 117 10.21 -23.27 -0.52
CA ASP A 117 11.50 -22.70 -0.82
C ASP A 117 11.38 -21.17 -0.66
N HIS A 118 11.69 -20.67 0.50
CA HIS A 118 11.46 -19.26 0.90
C HIS A 118 10.05 -18.79 0.57
N GLN A 119 9.88 -17.87 -0.39
CA GLN A 119 8.57 -17.34 -0.82
C GLN A 119 7.80 -18.30 -1.74
N VAL A 120 8.41 -19.35 -2.24
CA VAL A 120 7.81 -20.28 -3.20
C VAL A 120 7.20 -21.48 -2.50
N ILE A 121 5.98 -21.85 -2.91
CA ILE A 121 5.27 -23.07 -2.53
C ILE A 121 5.19 -23.91 -3.81
N GLU A 122 5.88 -25.03 -3.85
CA GLU A 122 5.74 -26.03 -4.91
C GLU A 122 4.72 -27.07 -4.44
N VAL A 123 3.59 -27.18 -5.12
CA VAL A 123 2.56 -28.17 -4.83
C VAL A 123 2.71 -29.32 -5.82
N ASP A 124 2.91 -30.56 -5.33
CA ASP A 124 3.05 -31.75 -6.14
C ASP A 124 1.68 -32.22 -6.69
N GLN A 125 1.08 -31.37 -7.53
CA GLN A 125 -0.19 -31.60 -8.19
C GLN A 125 -0.06 -31.27 -9.67
N PRO A 126 -0.11 -32.26 -10.56
CA PRO A 126 -0.17 -32.04 -12.00
C PRO A 126 -1.46 -31.32 -12.39
N ILE A 127 -1.36 -30.48 -13.43
CA ILE A 127 -2.53 -29.80 -14.02
C ILE A 127 -2.41 -29.87 -15.55
N GLN A 128 -3.47 -30.41 -16.20
CA GLN A 128 -3.49 -30.57 -17.64
C GLN A 128 -3.67 -29.23 -18.35
N GLN A 129 -3.40 -29.21 -19.63
CA GLN A 129 -3.67 -28.04 -20.46
C GLN A 129 -5.18 -27.73 -20.43
N GLN A 130 -5.56 -26.46 -20.26
CA GLN A 130 -6.94 -25.97 -20.15
C GLN A 130 -7.71 -26.54 -18.93
N GLU A 131 -7.03 -27.17 -17.98
CA GLU A 131 -7.64 -27.63 -16.75
C GLU A 131 -7.71 -26.51 -15.71
N GLU A 132 -8.79 -26.52 -14.93
CA GLU A 132 -8.99 -25.67 -13.76
C GLU A 132 -9.01 -26.50 -12.49
N LEU A 133 -8.31 -26.05 -11.45
CA LEU A 133 -8.29 -26.69 -10.14
C LEU A 133 -8.60 -25.70 -9.05
N THR A 134 -9.22 -26.19 -7.98
CA THR A 134 -9.46 -25.41 -6.75
C THR A 134 -8.67 -26.01 -5.60
N LEU A 135 -7.82 -25.18 -4.97
CA LEU A 135 -7.00 -25.55 -3.83
C LEU A 135 -7.30 -24.64 -2.64
N THR A 136 -7.11 -25.18 -1.45
CA THR A 136 -7.15 -24.41 -0.20
C THR A 136 -5.77 -24.41 0.43
N ILE A 137 -5.25 -23.23 0.74
CA ILE A 137 -3.94 -23.04 1.36
C ILE A 137 -4.16 -22.40 2.72
N ASN A 138 -3.74 -23.05 3.79
CA ASN A 138 -3.79 -22.57 5.15
C ASN A 138 -2.39 -22.11 5.57
N TYR A 139 -2.29 -20.94 6.20
CA TYR A 139 -1.01 -20.34 6.57
C TYR A 139 -1.13 -19.45 7.79
N GLU A 140 -0.01 -19.28 8.51
CA GLU A 140 0.10 -18.37 9.65
C GLU A 140 1.51 -17.88 9.87
N GLY A 141 1.70 -16.72 10.47
CA GLY A 141 3.03 -16.22 10.81
C GLY A 141 3.11 -14.72 10.91
N LYS A 142 4.29 -14.20 10.61
CA LYS A 142 4.58 -12.77 10.50
C LYS A 142 4.68 -12.34 9.04
N ILE A 143 4.89 -11.06 8.82
CA ILE A 143 5.11 -10.51 7.49
C ILE A 143 6.54 -9.95 7.43
N SER A 144 7.33 -10.45 6.48
CA SER A 144 8.63 -9.90 6.12
C SER A 144 8.47 -8.87 5.00
N GLU A 145 9.05 -7.69 5.18
CA GLU A 145 9.12 -6.66 4.13
C GLU A 145 10.28 -6.90 3.14
N ASN A 146 11.23 -7.75 3.49
CA ASN A 146 12.39 -8.06 2.65
C ASN A 146 12.03 -8.78 1.35
N ILE A 147 10.78 -9.27 1.26
CA ILE A 147 10.25 -9.91 0.05
C ILE A 147 9.79 -8.90 -1.00
N CYS A 148 9.60 -7.63 -0.63
CA CYS A 148 9.09 -6.65 -1.58
C CYS A 148 10.12 -6.41 -2.69
N TYR A 149 9.65 -6.55 -3.94
CA TYR A 149 10.45 -6.27 -5.14
C TYR A 149 11.76 -7.07 -5.24
N THR A 150 11.66 -8.38 -5.21
CA THR A 150 12.81 -9.30 -5.34
C THR A 150 13.42 -9.32 -6.76
N ASP A 151 12.81 -8.66 -7.73
CA ASP A 151 13.36 -8.37 -9.03
C ASP A 151 14.39 -7.21 -9.03
N VAL A 152 14.60 -6.57 -7.89
CA VAL A 152 15.57 -5.47 -7.70
C VAL A 152 16.71 -5.94 -6.82
N LEU A 153 17.94 -5.80 -7.30
CA LEU A 153 19.13 -6.14 -6.53
C LEU A 153 19.20 -5.33 -5.23
N THR A 154 19.79 -5.93 -4.20
CA THR A 154 19.89 -5.28 -2.88
C THR A 154 20.65 -3.96 -2.94
N GLU A 155 21.66 -3.85 -3.79
CA GLU A 155 22.45 -2.63 -3.99
C GLU A 155 21.59 -1.51 -4.56
N ASP A 156 20.80 -1.80 -5.60
CA ASP A 156 19.86 -0.85 -6.21
C ASP A 156 18.73 -0.49 -5.28
N TYR A 157 18.26 -1.47 -4.48
CA TYR A 157 17.22 -1.27 -3.48
C TYR A 157 17.63 -0.27 -2.39
N LEU A 158 18.91 -0.25 -2.04
CA LEU A 158 19.47 0.67 -1.05
C LEU A 158 19.93 2.01 -1.65
N ASP A 159 20.10 2.09 -2.98
CA ASP A 159 20.53 3.33 -3.65
C ASP A 159 19.33 4.25 -3.93
N THR A 160 19.24 5.34 -3.19
CA THR A 160 18.20 6.36 -3.37
C THR A 160 18.31 7.15 -4.68
N LYS A 161 19.37 6.95 -5.47
CA LYS A 161 19.61 7.64 -6.75
C LYS A 161 19.13 6.84 -7.96
N VAL A 162 18.77 5.57 -7.78
CA VAL A 162 18.29 4.72 -8.88
C VAL A 162 16.87 5.16 -9.26
N PRO A 163 16.65 5.74 -10.46
CA PRO A 163 15.36 6.34 -10.82
C PRO A 163 14.25 5.32 -11.06
N GLN A 164 14.60 4.05 -11.33
CA GLN A 164 13.64 2.97 -11.56
C GLN A 164 13.06 2.40 -10.27
N VAL A 165 13.60 2.78 -9.12
CA VAL A 165 13.14 2.30 -7.82
C VAL A 165 12.15 3.31 -7.25
N PHE A 166 10.87 2.92 -7.14
CA PHE A 166 9.79 3.80 -6.68
C PHE A 166 9.75 4.05 -5.19
N TRP A 167 10.45 3.22 -4.42
CA TRP A 167 10.50 3.43 -2.99
C TRP A 167 11.80 4.12 -2.63
N ARG A 168 11.76 4.82 -1.53
CA ARG A 168 12.91 5.48 -0.96
C ARG A 168 13.39 4.71 0.24
N PHE A 169 14.69 4.75 0.45
CA PHE A 169 15.31 4.21 1.65
C PHE A 169 14.57 4.66 2.92
N GLY A 170 14.31 3.72 3.81
CA GLY A 170 13.60 3.98 5.08
C GLY A 170 12.08 3.99 5.00
N LYS A 171 11.47 3.81 3.82
CA LYS A 171 10.03 3.63 3.70
C LYS A 171 9.65 2.16 3.91
N ARG A 172 8.52 1.94 4.58
CA ARG A 172 7.97 0.61 4.85
C ARG A 172 6.85 0.25 3.87
N TYR A 173 6.75 -1.02 3.51
CA TYR A 173 5.74 -1.55 2.58
C TYR A 173 4.69 -2.39 3.25
N ALA A 174 4.97 -2.91 4.44
CA ALA A 174 4.03 -3.69 5.22
C ALA A 174 4.23 -3.42 6.70
N TRP A 175 3.15 -3.47 7.44
CA TRP A 175 3.16 -3.42 8.89
C TRP A 175 1.94 -4.15 9.44
N LEU A 176 2.16 -4.93 10.46
CA LEU A 176 1.09 -5.64 11.15
C LEU A 176 1.25 -5.44 12.66
N SER A 177 0.31 -4.74 13.28
CA SER A 177 0.28 -4.51 14.72
C SER A 177 -1.13 -4.16 15.20
N ASN A 178 -1.32 -4.15 16.51
CA ASN A 178 -2.59 -3.73 17.11
C ASN A 178 -2.88 -2.22 16.93
N THR A 179 -1.88 -1.40 16.65
CA THR A 179 -2.06 0.05 16.50
C THR A 179 -2.36 0.46 15.07
N PHE A 180 -1.68 -0.16 14.12
CA PHE A 180 -1.80 0.12 12.69
C PHE A 180 -1.44 -1.12 11.89
N THR A 181 -2.19 -1.39 10.83
CA THR A 181 -1.88 -2.43 9.87
C THR A 181 -1.92 -1.85 8.47
N LEU A 182 -0.91 -2.18 7.67
CA LEU A 182 -0.87 -1.97 6.23
C LEU A 182 -0.22 -3.20 5.60
N LEU A 183 -0.98 -3.93 4.78
CA LEU A 183 -0.51 -5.05 4.00
C LEU A 183 -0.82 -4.75 2.53
N THR A 184 0.23 -4.60 1.74
CA THR A 184 0.12 -4.31 0.32
C THR A 184 0.39 -5.58 -0.50
N PRO A 185 -0.05 -5.68 -1.76
CA PRO A 185 0.21 -6.87 -2.59
C PRO A 185 1.70 -7.20 -2.69
N GLU A 186 2.58 -6.21 -2.63
CA GLU A 186 4.02 -6.37 -2.74
C GLU A 186 4.62 -7.24 -1.65
N CYS A 187 4.00 -7.29 -0.47
CA CYS A 187 4.47 -8.17 0.60
C CYS A 187 3.90 -9.59 0.53
N ILE A 188 3.13 -9.93 -0.54
CA ILE A 188 2.53 -11.25 -0.79
C ILE A 188 1.96 -11.91 0.48
N TRP A 189 1.07 -11.19 1.15
CA TRP A 189 0.46 -11.64 2.41
C TRP A 189 -0.65 -12.68 2.22
N TYR A 190 -0.98 -13.01 0.98
CA TYR A 190 -1.83 -14.12 0.54
C TYR A 190 -1.18 -14.82 -0.67
N PRO A 191 -1.54 -16.09 -0.95
CA PRO A 191 -0.98 -16.83 -2.07
C PRO A 191 -1.31 -16.19 -3.42
N VAL A 192 -0.29 -16.03 -4.26
CA VAL A 192 -0.39 -15.59 -5.65
C VAL A 192 0.43 -16.51 -6.55
N THR A 193 0.15 -16.55 -7.85
CA THR A 193 0.86 -17.42 -8.79
C THR A 193 1.96 -16.68 -9.56
N ILE A 194 2.04 -15.36 -9.42
CA ILE A 194 3.08 -14.51 -10.00
C ILE A 194 3.65 -13.65 -8.89
N ALA A 195 4.97 -13.64 -8.73
CA ALA A 195 5.62 -12.78 -7.76
C ALA A 195 5.45 -11.30 -8.15
N PRO A 196 5.12 -10.40 -7.20
CA PRO A 196 5.08 -8.98 -7.48
C PRO A 196 6.48 -8.47 -7.80
N VAL A 197 6.55 -7.62 -8.82
CA VAL A 197 7.78 -7.00 -9.28
C VAL A 197 7.69 -5.49 -9.13
N ASN A 198 8.86 -4.85 -9.21
CA ASN A 198 8.96 -3.40 -9.21
C ASN A 198 8.11 -2.80 -10.33
N PRO A 199 7.12 -1.99 -10.00
CA PRO A 199 6.27 -1.36 -10.99
C PRO A 199 7.03 -0.38 -11.91
N GLY A 200 8.25 0.03 -11.57
CA GLY A 200 9.13 0.83 -12.43
C GLY A 200 9.71 0.11 -13.63
N ALA A 201 9.65 -1.23 -13.65
CA ALA A 201 10.14 -2.05 -14.75
C ALA A 201 9.11 -3.12 -15.17
N PRO A 202 7.87 -2.75 -15.51
CA PRO A 202 6.76 -3.70 -15.71
C PRO A 202 6.79 -4.43 -17.05
N TYR A 203 7.74 -4.14 -17.93
CA TYR A 203 7.70 -4.54 -19.35
C TYR A 203 7.66 -6.04 -19.61
N ASN A 204 8.15 -6.84 -18.67
CA ASN A 204 8.32 -8.27 -18.85
C ASN A 204 7.45 -9.09 -17.91
N VAL A 205 6.47 -8.49 -17.24
CA VAL A 205 5.74 -9.19 -16.21
C VAL A 205 4.34 -9.55 -16.65
N ARG A 206 4.08 -10.85 -16.68
CA ARG A 206 2.73 -11.37 -16.74
C ARG A 206 1.99 -10.99 -15.47
N LYS A 207 0.76 -10.49 -15.61
CA LYS A 207 -0.12 -10.14 -14.49
C LYS A 207 -1.34 -11.03 -14.51
N ASN A 208 -1.75 -11.49 -13.34
CA ASN A 208 -3.09 -12.05 -13.15
C ASN A 208 -4.05 -10.93 -12.77
N PHE A 209 -5.22 -10.97 -13.38
CA PHE A 209 -6.38 -10.25 -12.88
C PHE A 209 -7.31 -11.28 -12.26
N THR A 210 -7.50 -11.18 -10.97
CA THR A 210 -8.12 -12.21 -10.12
C THR A 210 -9.37 -11.64 -9.47
N ASP A 211 -10.42 -12.45 -9.41
CA ASP A 211 -11.61 -12.14 -8.63
C ASP A 211 -11.33 -12.40 -7.16
N TYR A 212 -11.27 -11.32 -6.37
CA TYR A 212 -10.98 -11.41 -4.93
C TYR A 212 -12.24 -11.27 -4.09
N THR A 213 -12.33 -12.14 -3.07
CA THR A 213 -13.15 -11.93 -1.87
C THR A 213 -12.24 -11.94 -0.66
N LEU A 214 -12.30 -10.90 0.17
CA LEU A 214 -11.53 -10.83 1.42
C LEU A 214 -12.47 -10.82 2.61
N THR A 215 -12.33 -11.80 3.49
CA THR A 215 -13.01 -11.85 4.79
C THR A 215 -11.99 -11.61 5.89
N VAL A 216 -12.21 -10.56 6.69
CA VAL A 216 -11.35 -10.19 7.82
C VAL A 216 -12.11 -10.45 9.12
N HIS A 217 -11.57 -11.31 9.96
CA HIS A 217 -12.06 -11.53 11.32
C HIS A 217 -11.33 -10.56 12.27
N TYR A 218 -12.04 -9.53 12.72
CA TYR A 218 -11.43 -8.47 13.52
C TYR A 218 -12.37 -8.04 14.65
N GLU A 219 -11.95 -8.25 15.89
CA GLU A 219 -12.75 -7.92 17.09
C GLU A 219 -12.48 -6.51 17.65
N GLY A 220 -11.61 -5.73 17.01
CA GLY A 220 -11.30 -4.37 17.45
C GLY A 220 -12.31 -3.32 16.97
N ASP A 221 -12.10 -2.10 17.42
CA ASP A 221 -12.92 -0.92 17.13
C ASP A 221 -12.39 -0.06 15.96
N LYS A 222 -11.25 -0.45 15.38
CA LYS A 222 -10.61 0.28 14.29
C LYS A 222 -11.30 0.04 12.96
N THR A 223 -11.16 0.99 12.06
CA THR A 223 -11.65 0.88 10.69
C THR A 223 -10.78 -0.09 9.91
N VAL A 224 -11.44 -1.03 9.24
CA VAL A 224 -10.81 -2.00 8.32
C VAL A 224 -11.14 -1.57 6.89
N LEU A 225 -10.12 -1.44 6.03
CA LEU A 225 -10.28 -1.04 4.63
C LEU A 225 -9.58 -2.04 3.70
N SER A 226 -10.22 -2.33 2.59
CA SER A 226 -9.69 -3.07 1.45
C SER A 226 -10.44 -2.67 0.18
N GLN A 227 -10.00 -3.16 -0.98
CA GLN A 227 -10.72 -3.04 -2.23
C GLN A 227 -12.06 -3.79 -2.15
N GLY A 228 -13.01 -3.36 -2.98
CA GLY A 228 -14.33 -3.98 -3.08
C GLY A 228 -15.36 -3.38 -2.12
N LYS A 229 -16.61 -3.80 -2.31
CA LYS A 229 -17.74 -3.40 -1.48
C LYS A 229 -17.69 -4.14 -0.14
N SER A 230 -17.70 -3.41 0.96
CA SER A 230 -17.68 -3.99 2.30
C SER A 230 -19.07 -4.36 2.80
N LYS A 231 -19.15 -5.49 3.51
CA LYS A 231 -20.29 -5.92 4.34
C LYS A 231 -19.75 -6.26 5.72
N ILE A 232 -20.34 -5.67 6.75
CA ILE A 232 -19.96 -5.88 8.15
C ILE A 232 -21.04 -6.72 8.81
N ASP A 233 -20.62 -7.81 9.48
CA ASP A 233 -21.48 -8.70 10.25
C ASP A 233 -20.77 -9.03 11.58
N GLY A 234 -21.03 -8.27 12.62
CA GLY A 234 -20.33 -8.34 13.89
C GLY A 234 -18.83 -8.07 13.73
N SER A 235 -17.99 -9.03 14.09
CA SER A 235 -16.53 -8.99 13.95
C SER A 235 -16.01 -9.47 12.58
N VAL A 236 -16.90 -9.77 11.65
CA VAL A 236 -16.56 -10.26 10.32
C VAL A 236 -16.80 -9.16 9.29
N ILE A 237 -15.77 -8.75 8.60
CA ILE A 237 -15.84 -7.76 7.53
C ILE A 237 -15.49 -8.46 6.21
N THR A 238 -16.43 -8.48 5.27
CA THR A 238 -16.22 -9.09 3.95
C THR A 238 -16.17 -8.00 2.88
N PHE A 239 -15.13 -8.03 2.06
CA PHE A 239 -14.95 -7.18 0.89
C PHE A 239 -15.11 -8.03 -0.36
N THR A 240 -16.02 -7.63 -1.25
CA THR A 240 -16.27 -8.33 -2.53
C THR A 240 -15.99 -7.37 -3.68
N ASN A 241 -15.12 -7.76 -4.57
CA ASN A 241 -14.80 -6.99 -5.75
C ASN A 241 -15.76 -7.30 -6.89
N THR A 242 -16.11 -6.30 -7.67
CA THR A 242 -17.00 -6.41 -8.83
C THR A 242 -16.25 -6.62 -10.14
N SER A 243 -14.93 -6.45 -10.10
CA SER A 243 -14.03 -6.61 -11.25
C SER A 243 -12.77 -7.33 -10.80
N ALA A 244 -12.18 -8.10 -11.69
CA ALA A 244 -10.90 -8.75 -11.43
C ALA A 244 -9.78 -7.70 -11.21
N LEU A 245 -8.94 -7.91 -10.22
CA LEU A 245 -7.92 -6.98 -9.77
C LEU A 245 -6.52 -7.60 -9.86
N PRO A 246 -5.46 -6.80 -10.04
CA PRO A 246 -4.08 -7.28 -9.99
C PRO A 246 -3.60 -7.61 -8.57
N GLY A 247 -4.34 -7.22 -7.55
CA GLY A 247 -4.05 -7.46 -6.15
C GLY A 247 -4.95 -6.66 -5.22
N ILE A 248 -4.94 -6.99 -3.94
CA ILE A 248 -5.69 -6.28 -2.90
C ILE A 248 -4.78 -5.92 -1.72
N SER A 249 -5.13 -4.86 -1.02
CA SER A 249 -4.47 -4.43 0.22
C SER A 249 -5.38 -4.60 1.42
N LEU A 250 -4.81 -4.57 2.61
CA LEU A 250 -5.54 -4.50 3.87
C LEU A 250 -4.91 -3.39 4.73
N THR A 251 -5.74 -2.45 5.21
CA THR A 251 -5.32 -1.52 6.25
C THR A 251 -6.31 -1.50 7.39
N ILE A 252 -5.79 -1.40 8.62
CA ILE A 252 -6.57 -1.34 9.86
C ILE A 252 -5.99 -0.21 10.69
N ALA A 253 -6.79 0.81 10.94
CA ALA A 253 -6.34 1.97 11.71
C ALA A 253 -7.51 2.71 12.38
N ASP A 254 -7.15 3.61 13.26
CA ASP A 254 -8.09 4.49 13.94
C ASP A 254 -8.37 5.72 13.05
N TYR A 255 -9.27 5.53 12.08
CA TYR A 255 -9.62 6.52 11.09
C TYR A 255 -10.92 7.25 11.42
N ASP A 256 -10.93 8.56 11.14
CA ASP A 256 -12.13 9.32 10.83
C ASP A 256 -12.37 9.34 9.31
N LYS A 257 -13.60 9.65 8.90
CA LYS A 257 -14.02 9.56 7.50
C LYS A 257 -14.77 10.81 7.07
N LYS A 258 -14.46 11.31 5.87
CA LYS A 258 -15.33 12.18 5.08
C LYS A 258 -15.70 11.47 3.79
N ALA A 259 -16.94 11.67 3.32
CA ALA A 259 -17.42 11.00 2.12
C ALA A 259 -18.26 11.95 1.28
N LEU A 260 -18.18 11.77 -0.03
CA LEU A 260 -18.97 12.46 -1.03
C LEU A 260 -19.43 11.41 -2.06
N ARG A 261 -20.75 11.36 -2.31
CA ARG A 261 -21.29 10.49 -3.36
C ARG A 261 -21.52 11.29 -4.63
N VAL A 262 -20.94 10.83 -5.72
CA VAL A 262 -21.19 11.39 -7.05
C VAL A 262 -21.67 10.26 -7.95
N ASP A 263 -22.91 10.36 -8.40
CA ASP A 263 -23.62 9.36 -9.20
C ASP A 263 -23.59 7.97 -8.50
N SER A 264 -22.95 6.97 -9.08
CA SER A 264 -22.83 5.61 -8.52
C SER A 264 -21.56 5.38 -7.69
N THR A 265 -20.66 6.36 -7.61
CA THR A 265 -19.35 6.21 -6.99
C THR A 265 -19.27 6.96 -5.65
N ASP A 266 -18.78 6.29 -4.62
CA ASP A 266 -18.49 6.87 -3.32
C ASP A 266 -17.02 7.32 -3.28
N TYR A 267 -16.80 8.63 -3.07
CA TYR A 267 -15.49 9.24 -2.89
C TYR A 267 -15.26 9.45 -1.40
N GLU A 268 -14.25 8.81 -0.85
CA GLU A 268 -14.01 8.73 0.59
C GLU A 268 -12.58 9.14 0.92
N ILE A 269 -12.42 9.90 2.00
CA ILE A 269 -11.12 10.14 2.61
C ILE A 269 -11.13 9.61 4.04
N TYR A 270 -10.18 8.74 4.34
CA TYR A 270 -9.91 8.23 5.67
C TYR A 270 -8.61 8.84 6.18
N TYR A 271 -8.68 9.50 7.31
CA TYR A 271 -7.58 10.21 7.94
C TYR A 271 -7.50 9.84 9.42
N PHE A 272 -6.30 9.90 9.99
CA PHE A 272 -6.13 9.58 11.39
C PHE A 272 -6.89 10.56 12.27
N LYS A 273 -7.42 10.10 13.39
CA LYS A 273 -8.14 10.94 14.34
C LYS A 273 -7.31 12.15 14.74
N GLY A 274 -7.92 13.33 14.65
CA GLY A 274 -7.28 14.60 14.90
C GLY A 274 -6.55 15.22 13.71
N HIS A 275 -6.56 14.56 12.54
CA HIS A 275 -5.97 15.08 11.31
C HIS A 275 -6.99 15.79 10.41
N ASP A 276 -8.08 16.27 10.94
CA ASP A 276 -9.15 16.96 10.19
C ASP A 276 -8.84 18.44 9.85
N TYR A 277 -7.57 18.84 9.92
CA TYR A 277 -7.07 20.21 9.68
C TYR A 277 -7.52 20.82 8.35
N PHE A 278 -7.86 19.99 7.38
CA PHE A 278 -8.32 20.41 6.05
C PHE A 278 -9.84 20.58 5.96
N SER A 279 -10.63 19.93 6.81
CA SER A 279 -12.09 19.77 6.63
C SER A 279 -12.84 21.10 6.61
N LYS A 280 -12.50 22.03 7.50
CA LYS A 280 -13.12 23.37 7.56
C LYS A 280 -12.92 24.23 6.30
N TYR A 281 -11.87 23.93 5.50
CA TYR A 281 -11.60 24.66 4.26
C TYR A 281 -12.32 24.03 3.06
N PHE A 282 -12.60 22.73 3.10
CA PHE A 282 -13.16 21.98 1.97
C PHE A 282 -14.65 21.75 2.10
N GLU A 283 -15.20 21.85 3.30
CA GLU A 283 -16.64 21.71 3.52
C GLU A 283 -17.47 22.71 2.66
N PRO A 284 -17.08 23.99 2.52
CA PRO A 284 -17.78 24.92 1.62
C PRO A 284 -17.72 24.54 0.13
N LEU A 285 -16.81 23.64 -0.27
CA LEU A 285 -16.68 23.18 -1.65
C LEU A 285 -17.53 21.94 -1.94
N SER A 286 -18.22 21.36 -0.94
CA SER A 286 -19.01 20.15 -1.08
C SER A 286 -20.06 20.20 -2.19
N ASP A 287 -20.65 21.36 -2.43
CA ASP A 287 -21.65 21.58 -3.48
C ASP A 287 -21.02 21.73 -4.89
N THR A 288 -19.75 22.14 -4.96
CA THR A 288 -19.03 22.37 -6.23
C THR A 288 -18.32 21.12 -6.72
N LEU A 289 -17.74 20.33 -5.81
CA LEU A 289 -16.93 19.15 -6.12
C LEU A 289 -17.67 18.10 -6.98
N PRO A 290 -18.96 17.77 -6.75
CA PRO A 290 -19.68 16.81 -7.57
C PRO A 290 -19.73 17.21 -9.05
N GLY A 291 -19.93 18.49 -9.33
CA GLY A 291 -19.93 19.02 -10.68
C GLY A 291 -18.56 18.86 -11.37
N VAL A 292 -17.49 19.21 -10.66
CA VAL A 292 -16.11 19.07 -11.16
C VAL A 292 -15.75 17.61 -11.41
N ILE A 293 -16.10 16.71 -10.50
CA ILE A 293 -15.83 15.27 -10.65
C ILE A 293 -16.57 14.72 -11.89
N ARG A 294 -17.86 15.06 -12.08
CA ARG A 294 -18.60 14.65 -13.29
C ARG A 294 -17.97 15.17 -14.55
N GLU A 295 -17.53 16.42 -14.57
CA GLU A 295 -16.90 17.03 -15.73
C GLU A 295 -15.57 16.35 -16.08
N VAL A 296 -14.74 16.02 -15.07
CA VAL A 296 -13.50 15.25 -15.28
C VAL A 296 -13.83 13.85 -15.80
N LYS A 297 -14.79 13.17 -15.19
CA LYS A 297 -15.23 11.84 -15.61
C LYS A 297 -15.72 11.84 -17.06
N ASN A 298 -16.62 12.76 -17.40
CA ASN A 298 -17.16 12.88 -18.76
C ASN A 298 -16.06 13.19 -19.80
N SER A 299 -15.08 14.02 -19.45
CA SER A 299 -13.96 14.31 -20.35
C SER A 299 -13.14 13.07 -20.65
N LEU A 300 -12.91 12.22 -19.66
CA LEU A 300 -12.16 10.97 -19.81
C LEU A 300 -12.94 9.91 -20.60
N GLU A 301 -14.24 9.79 -20.36
CA GLU A 301 -15.12 8.89 -21.12
C GLU A 301 -15.15 9.25 -22.61
N ILE A 302 -15.27 10.55 -22.93
CA ILE A 302 -15.31 11.04 -24.31
C ILE A 302 -13.96 10.91 -25.01
N GLU A 303 -12.86 11.28 -24.33
CA GLU A 303 -11.53 11.29 -24.93
C GLU A 303 -10.91 9.90 -25.07
N LYS A 304 -11.25 8.96 -24.19
CA LYS A 304 -10.53 7.68 -24.06
C LYS A 304 -11.40 6.44 -24.09
N ASP A 305 -12.71 6.59 -24.29
CA ASP A 305 -13.69 5.49 -24.29
C ASP A 305 -13.54 4.60 -23.04
N ARG A 306 -13.33 5.22 -21.87
CA ARG A 306 -13.08 4.54 -20.61
C ARG A 306 -14.03 5.04 -19.54
N ASP A 307 -14.73 4.11 -18.91
CA ASP A 307 -15.50 4.36 -17.70
C ASP A 307 -14.70 3.93 -16.46
N TYR A 308 -14.94 4.60 -15.32
CA TYR A 308 -14.40 4.18 -14.04
C TYR A 308 -15.23 2.98 -13.52
N PRO A 309 -14.65 1.76 -13.49
CA PRO A 309 -15.43 0.52 -13.30
C PRO A 309 -15.78 0.25 -11.83
N PHE A 310 -15.33 1.09 -10.89
CA PHE A 310 -15.46 0.81 -9.46
C PHE A 310 -16.52 1.68 -8.79
N GLY A 311 -17.17 1.12 -7.76
CA GLY A 311 -18.21 1.82 -6.99
C GLY A 311 -17.68 2.78 -5.92
N LYS A 312 -16.37 2.79 -5.67
CA LYS A 312 -15.75 3.69 -4.69
C LYS A 312 -14.36 4.14 -5.12
N PHE A 313 -13.96 5.28 -4.57
CA PHE A 313 -12.59 5.78 -4.61
C PHE A 313 -12.21 6.27 -3.21
N VAL A 314 -11.14 5.71 -2.67
CA VAL A 314 -10.72 5.92 -1.27
C VAL A 314 -9.32 6.54 -1.24
N LEU A 315 -9.17 7.64 -0.52
CA LEU A 315 -7.89 8.14 -0.04
C LEU A 315 -7.72 7.69 1.41
N ALA A 316 -6.66 6.96 1.73
CA ALA A 316 -6.38 6.51 3.09
C ALA A 316 -5.01 7.00 3.57
N GLU A 317 -4.97 7.73 4.69
CA GLU A 317 -3.72 8.16 5.29
C GLU A 317 -2.89 6.97 5.77
N THR A 318 -1.59 7.06 5.56
CA THR A 318 -0.58 6.17 6.14
C THR A 318 0.45 6.98 6.91
N PRO A 319 1.05 6.44 7.97
CA PRO A 319 2.13 7.12 8.67
C PRO A 319 3.28 7.47 7.70
N VAL A 320 3.98 8.56 7.98
CA VAL A 320 5.00 9.14 7.08
C VAL A 320 6.14 8.17 6.72
N GLN A 321 6.40 7.17 7.58
CA GLN A 321 7.41 6.15 7.33
C GLN A 321 6.98 5.08 6.30
N PHE A 322 5.72 5.07 5.88
CA PHE A 322 5.25 4.10 4.91
C PHE A 322 5.39 4.62 3.48
N ALA A 323 5.59 3.69 2.56
CA ALA A 323 5.48 3.96 1.15
C ALA A 323 4.06 4.41 0.83
N THR A 324 3.96 5.41 -0.01
CA THR A 324 2.67 5.95 -0.45
C THR A 324 2.52 5.65 -1.92
N TYR A 325 1.31 5.29 -2.30
CA TYR A 325 0.97 5.06 -3.71
C TYR A 325 0.53 6.36 -4.40
N ALA A 326 1.14 7.48 -4.04
CA ALA A 326 1.00 8.70 -4.82
C ALA A 326 1.74 8.49 -6.16
N ARG A 327 1.01 8.14 -7.18
CA ARG A 327 1.54 7.64 -8.45
C ARG A 327 1.87 8.77 -9.40
N ASN A 328 3.13 9.13 -9.45
CA ASN A 328 3.70 9.89 -10.56
C ASN A 328 4.25 8.94 -11.63
N TRP A 329 3.36 8.21 -12.28
CA TRP A 329 3.73 7.26 -13.33
C TRP A 329 3.80 7.94 -14.67
N LYS A 330 4.77 8.76 -14.92
CA LYS A 330 5.03 9.22 -16.28
C LYS A 330 5.41 8.00 -17.13
N GLY A 331 4.44 7.46 -17.84
CA GLY A 331 4.64 6.45 -18.85
C GLY A 331 4.35 4.99 -18.48
N TYR A 332 3.92 4.69 -17.24
CA TYR A 332 3.61 3.32 -16.81
C TYR A 332 2.18 3.21 -16.31
N THR A 333 1.32 2.60 -17.09
CA THR A 333 -0.14 2.57 -16.86
C THR A 333 -0.61 1.37 -16.03
N GLU A 334 0.27 0.53 -15.53
CA GLU A 334 -0.11 -0.84 -15.31
C GLU A 334 -0.29 -1.27 -13.85
N TYR A 335 0.24 -0.50 -12.89
CA TYR A 335 0.09 -0.85 -11.50
C TYR A 335 -0.76 0.14 -10.75
N VAL A 336 -2.05 0.10 -10.99
CA VAL A 336 -3.03 0.87 -10.23
C VAL A 336 -3.54 0.00 -9.10
N MET A 337 -3.38 0.44 -7.83
CA MET A 337 -4.19 -0.07 -6.74
C MET A 337 -5.62 0.43 -6.99
N PRO A 338 -6.52 -0.40 -7.52
CA PRO A 338 -7.87 0.04 -7.79
C PRO A 338 -8.53 0.47 -6.49
N GLU A 339 -9.42 1.46 -6.56
CA GLU A 339 -10.26 1.95 -5.48
C GLU A 339 -9.55 2.63 -4.30
N ILE A 340 -8.31 2.26 -3.92
CA ILE A 340 -7.64 2.83 -2.74
C ILE A 340 -6.29 3.44 -3.12
N LEU A 341 -6.10 4.70 -2.77
CA LEU A 341 -4.84 5.41 -2.82
C LEU A 341 -4.35 5.67 -1.40
N PHE A 342 -3.19 5.12 -1.06
CA PHE A 342 -2.53 5.43 0.20
C PHE A 342 -1.75 6.73 0.08
N VAL A 343 -2.02 7.66 1.00
CA VAL A 343 -1.40 8.98 1.03
C VAL A 343 -0.66 9.19 2.37
N PRO A 344 0.47 9.90 2.38
CA PRO A 344 1.17 10.14 3.63
C PRO A 344 0.33 11.03 4.54
N GLU A 345 0.39 10.77 5.85
CA GLU A 345 -0.18 11.68 6.84
C GLU A 345 0.37 13.09 6.65
N ARG A 346 -0.53 14.08 6.61
CA ARG A 346 -0.21 15.47 6.37
C ARG A 346 -0.57 16.29 7.59
N GLY A 347 0.37 16.48 8.48
CA GLY A 347 0.24 17.47 9.55
C GLY A 347 0.85 18.80 9.17
N ILE A 348 0.68 19.79 10.04
CA ILE A 348 1.32 21.11 9.92
C ILE A 348 2.83 20.97 9.76
N SER A 349 3.44 20.02 10.45
CA SER A 349 4.86 19.69 10.39
C SER A 349 5.38 19.28 9.00
N LEU A 350 4.49 18.86 8.10
CA LEU A 350 4.81 18.45 6.74
C LEU A 350 4.52 19.55 5.70
N GLY A 351 4.36 20.79 6.11
CA GLY A 351 4.23 21.94 5.24
C GLY A 351 2.82 22.23 4.72
N GLN A 352 1.78 21.65 5.32
CA GLN A 352 0.38 21.92 5.01
C GLN A 352 -0.29 22.82 6.04
N ASP A 353 0.37 23.94 6.44
CA ASP A 353 -0.24 24.94 7.32
C ASP A 353 -1.20 25.84 6.52
N PHE A 354 -2.45 25.41 6.42
CA PHE A 354 -3.51 26.16 5.71
C PHE A 354 -3.77 27.54 6.33
N GLU A 355 -3.59 27.72 7.63
CA GLU A 355 -3.74 29.04 8.26
C GLU A 355 -2.61 29.98 7.83
N ALA A 356 -1.38 29.51 7.77
CA ALA A 356 -0.27 30.31 7.28
C ALA A 356 -0.45 30.67 5.79
N GLU A 357 -0.93 29.71 4.98
CA GLU A 357 -1.23 29.99 3.57
C GLU A 357 -2.34 31.00 3.40
N ARG A 358 -3.42 30.90 4.19
CA ARG A 358 -4.52 31.88 4.17
C ARG A 358 -4.01 33.26 4.57
N ARG A 359 -3.14 33.38 5.59
CA ARG A 359 -2.49 34.65 5.94
C ARG A 359 -1.66 35.21 4.79
N ARG A 360 -0.88 34.37 4.11
CA ARG A 360 -0.10 34.79 2.93
C ARG A 360 -0.99 35.29 1.79
N MET A 361 -2.08 34.58 1.46
CA MET A 361 -3.04 35.03 0.45
C MET A 361 -3.63 36.39 0.79
N ASN A 362 -3.97 36.64 2.06
CA ASN A 362 -4.47 37.93 2.52
C ASN A 362 -3.40 39.04 2.45
N GLU A 363 -2.12 38.71 2.67
CA GLU A 363 -1.03 39.67 2.56
C GLU A 363 -0.72 40.00 1.08
N TRP A 364 -0.71 39.02 0.20
CA TRP A 364 -0.46 39.19 -1.22
C TRP A 364 -1.63 39.85 -1.95
N GLY A 365 -2.84 39.62 -1.51
CA GLY A 365 -4.05 40.28 -2.00
C GLY A 365 -4.04 41.82 -1.85
N ARG A 366 -3.12 42.37 -1.05
CA ARG A 366 -2.90 43.81 -0.98
C ARG A 366 -2.31 44.42 -2.25
N HIS A 367 -1.70 43.63 -3.12
CA HIS A 367 -1.09 44.04 -4.37
C HIS A 367 -1.93 43.75 -5.62
N GLY A 368 -2.90 42.78 -5.56
CA GLY A 368 -3.72 42.34 -6.69
C GLY A 368 -5.24 42.38 -6.46
N GLY A 369 -5.65 42.82 -5.28
CA GLY A 369 -7.03 42.74 -4.79
C GLY A 369 -7.24 41.51 -3.89
N PRO A 370 -8.06 41.66 -2.83
CA PRO A 370 -8.28 40.57 -1.88
C PRO A 370 -9.07 39.44 -2.56
N MET A 371 -8.57 38.22 -2.43
CA MET A 371 -9.33 37.00 -2.76
C MET A 371 -10.47 36.82 -1.76
N ASP A 372 -11.65 36.49 -2.22
CA ASP A 372 -12.74 36.11 -1.35
C ASP A 372 -12.48 34.76 -0.67
N GLU A 373 -13.30 34.42 0.31
CA GLU A 373 -13.11 33.18 1.08
C GLU A 373 -13.25 31.92 0.22
N THR A 374 -14.14 31.92 -0.77
CA THR A 374 -14.36 30.81 -1.68
C THR A 374 -13.14 30.61 -2.57
N GLU A 375 -12.59 31.69 -3.14
CA GLU A 375 -11.36 31.66 -3.96
C GLU A 375 -10.17 31.14 -3.14
N GLN A 376 -10.03 31.56 -1.88
CA GLN A 376 -9.00 31.05 -0.98
C GLN A 376 -9.17 29.55 -0.70
N ASN A 377 -10.40 29.07 -0.44
CA ASN A 377 -10.68 27.66 -0.20
C ASN A 377 -10.37 26.82 -1.44
N ILE A 378 -10.72 27.29 -2.65
CA ILE A 378 -10.36 26.64 -3.92
C ILE A 378 -8.84 26.54 -4.09
N SER A 379 -8.12 27.61 -3.80
CA SER A 379 -6.65 27.63 -3.89
C SER A 379 -6.02 26.63 -2.92
N LEU A 380 -6.50 26.58 -1.67
CA LEU A 380 -6.04 25.60 -0.67
C LEU A 380 -6.36 24.16 -1.09
N PHE A 381 -7.55 23.92 -1.65
CA PHE A 381 -7.94 22.61 -2.17
C PHE A 381 -7.04 22.16 -3.33
N ASN A 382 -6.80 23.02 -4.31
CA ASN A 382 -5.92 22.74 -5.44
C ASN A 382 -4.50 22.37 -4.95
N ARG A 383 -3.99 23.08 -3.95
CA ARG A 383 -2.69 22.80 -3.35
C ARG A 383 -2.69 21.47 -2.61
N PHE A 384 -3.74 21.18 -1.83
CA PHE A 384 -3.88 19.92 -1.12
C PHE A 384 -3.87 18.73 -2.10
N VAL A 385 -4.71 18.76 -3.13
CA VAL A 385 -4.78 17.70 -4.14
C VAL A 385 -3.45 17.55 -4.88
N SER A 386 -2.84 18.65 -5.29
CA SER A 386 -1.52 18.65 -5.94
C SER A 386 -0.45 17.99 -5.05
N SER A 387 -0.50 18.22 -3.75
CA SER A 387 0.45 17.61 -2.80
C SER A 387 0.25 16.11 -2.60
N LEU A 388 -0.94 15.58 -2.85
CA LEU A 388 -1.23 14.14 -2.79
C LEU A 388 -0.77 13.40 -4.03
N THR A 389 -0.74 14.07 -5.19
CA THR A 389 -0.46 13.44 -6.49
C THR A 389 1.00 13.55 -6.92
N SER A 390 1.80 14.39 -6.28
CA SER A 390 3.19 14.65 -6.67
C SER A 390 4.10 14.86 -5.45
N GLU A 391 5.18 14.12 -5.37
CA GLU A 391 6.24 14.38 -4.38
C GLU A 391 7.00 15.71 -4.69
N ASN A 392 6.91 16.22 -5.91
CA ASN A 392 7.62 17.39 -6.41
C ASN A 392 6.70 18.48 -6.98
N SER A 393 5.49 18.63 -6.46
CA SER A 393 4.50 19.55 -7.02
C SER A 393 4.77 21.05 -6.73
N GLN A 394 6.01 21.48 -6.83
CA GLN A 394 6.29 22.93 -6.87
C GLN A 394 5.79 23.60 -8.16
N ASN A 395 5.53 22.82 -9.21
CA ASN A 395 5.21 23.36 -10.54
C ASN A 395 3.72 23.52 -10.86
N GLY A 396 2.82 23.19 -9.94
CA GLY A 396 1.37 23.23 -10.21
C GLY A 396 0.57 24.25 -9.40
N TRP A 397 1.21 24.96 -8.47
CA TRP A 397 0.50 25.93 -7.65
C TRP A 397 0.48 27.30 -8.32
N ASN A 398 -0.69 27.69 -8.80
CA ASN A 398 -0.96 29.06 -9.23
C ASN A 398 -1.90 29.70 -8.19
N PRO A 399 -1.45 30.66 -7.39
CA PRO A 399 -2.29 31.33 -6.40
C PRO A 399 -3.46 32.11 -7.02
N ASP A 400 -3.35 32.45 -8.28
CA ASP A 400 -4.39 33.18 -9.02
C ASP A 400 -5.47 32.26 -9.60
N ASN A 401 -5.36 30.95 -9.42
CA ASN A 401 -6.33 30.00 -9.95
C ASN A 401 -7.62 30.00 -9.09
N LYS A 402 -8.62 30.68 -9.59
CA LYS A 402 -9.94 30.84 -8.97
C LYS A 402 -10.88 29.65 -9.18
N LEU A 403 -10.45 28.66 -9.95
CA LEU A 403 -11.21 27.46 -10.27
C LEU A 403 -10.51 26.21 -9.73
N ILE A 404 -11.29 25.18 -9.39
CA ILE A 404 -10.75 23.87 -9.04
C ILE A 404 -9.98 23.33 -10.24
N ASN A 405 -8.71 23.02 -10.03
CA ASN A 405 -7.82 22.56 -11.09
C ASN A 405 -8.11 21.07 -11.42
N LYS A 406 -8.81 20.86 -12.52
CA LYS A 406 -9.17 19.52 -13.02
C LYS A 406 -7.95 18.66 -13.31
N SER A 407 -6.85 19.24 -13.80
CA SER A 407 -5.63 18.51 -14.09
C SER A 407 -4.96 17.91 -12.85
N ASN A 408 -5.24 18.42 -11.66
CA ASN A 408 -4.80 17.83 -10.40
C ASN A 408 -5.73 16.70 -9.94
N ILE A 409 -7.03 16.81 -10.24
CA ILE A 409 -8.03 15.80 -9.84
C ILE A 409 -7.94 14.57 -10.73
N THR A 410 -7.71 14.73 -12.02
CA THR A 410 -7.65 13.65 -13.00
C THR A 410 -6.64 12.57 -12.62
N PRO A 411 -5.37 12.86 -12.31
CA PRO A 411 -4.42 11.83 -11.86
C PRO A 411 -4.82 11.18 -10.54
N MET A 412 -5.46 11.92 -9.65
CA MET A 412 -5.92 11.39 -8.37
C MET A 412 -7.03 10.37 -8.53
N LEU A 413 -8.03 10.66 -9.38
CA LEU A 413 -9.20 9.80 -9.55
C LEU A 413 -8.97 8.65 -10.52
N PHE A 414 -8.18 8.85 -11.55
CA PHE A 414 -8.11 7.93 -12.69
C PHE A 414 -6.69 7.40 -12.97
N GLY A 415 -5.72 7.81 -12.16
CA GLY A 415 -4.31 7.53 -12.44
C GLY A 415 -3.80 8.32 -13.64
N HIS A 416 -2.58 8.07 -14.06
CA HIS A 416 -2.11 8.56 -15.35
C HIS A 416 -2.66 7.65 -16.45
N THR A 417 -3.60 8.16 -17.16
CA THR A 417 -4.08 7.54 -18.42
C THR A 417 -3.16 7.92 -19.57
#